data_8e76ba70fcedeb654543dad5c761dc10
#
_entry.id   8e76ba70fcedeb654543dad5c761dc10
#
_cell.length_a   1.000
_cell.length_b   1.000
_cell.length_c   1.000
_cell.angle_alpha   90.00
_cell.angle_beta   90.00
_cell.angle_gamma   90.00
#
_symmetry.space_group_name_H-M   'P 1'
#
loop_
_entity.id
_entity.type
_entity.pdbx_description
1 polymer ?
#
loop_
_entity_poly.entity_id
_entity_poly.type
_entity_poly.pdbx_seq_one_letter_code
_entity_poly.pdbx_strand_id
1 'polypeptide(L)'
;MKILWVKPGKLLPLDTGGKLRTYNILRQLDSGHELTYLSYYGGARDEQYERDIVDHLPGTLSMHTAAPDTTPVERYLDYLRRLPSRAPYAVSKFTARQVRETVSDWIRQQKFDVAVCDFLSSALNFPDHLATPSALFQHNVETVLWKRKAEFEVKTVDRLVSKIEYAKMVRFEPAQVRRFHHVIAVSEADRQAMSGMVDPSHISVVPTGVDLSKYEYDPQVEPNCPLVVYTGSMDWEANIDGVEFFCREIWPVVLRKVPNARFRIVGRDPHPRVKKLASDSVEVTGTVPSIVPHLREAAVFVVPLRIGGGTRIKIYEGMATGKATVATSVGAEGLDVQHGRDILLEDDPKAFAEAIVTLLKDPGMRRRYEAAAAATARKYDWSVIGQTFVGVLRTTIETAGTKRPPDSMAVPDRTRS
;
A
#
# COMPACT_ATOMS: atom_id res chain seq x y z
N MET A 1 -10.41 -7.95 22.15
CA MET A 1 -8.96 -7.65 22.34
C MET A 1 -8.81 -6.16 22.53
N LYS A 2 -7.86 -5.76 23.38
CA LYS A 2 -7.38 -4.37 23.49
C LYS A 2 -6.19 -4.21 22.56
N ILE A 3 -6.34 -3.40 21.54
CA ILE A 3 -5.37 -3.26 20.44
C ILE A 3 -4.76 -1.86 20.49
N LEU A 4 -3.43 -1.78 20.54
CA LEU A 4 -2.68 -0.56 20.28
C LEU A 4 -2.23 -0.55 18.82
N TRP A 5 -2.56 0.52 18.09
CA TRP A 5 -2.09 0.74 16.72
C TRP A 5 -1.28 2.03 16.64
N VAL A 6 -0.02 1.95 16.19
CA VAL A 6 0.88 3.12 16.14
C VAL A 6 1.30 3.39 14.69
N LYS A 7 1.02 4.60 14.20
CA LYS A 7 1.29 5.00 12.82
C LYS A 7 1.83 6.43 12.72
N PRO A 8 2.88 6.67 11.92
CA PRO A 8 3.37 8.01 11.64
C PRO A 8 2.55 8.69 10.55
N GLY A 9 2.45 10.02 10.66
CA GLY A 9 1.75 10.88 9.71
C GLY A 9 0.23 10.89 9.89
N LYS A 10 -0.39 11.89 9.30
CA LYS A 10 -1.85 12.04 9.27
C LYS A 10 -2.47 10.92 8.44
N LEU A 11 -3.56 10.32 8.94
CA LEU A 11 -4.28 9.28 8.21
C LEU A 11 -5.19 9.88 7.13
N LEU A 12 -5.88 10.95 7.45
CA LEU A 12 -6.73 11.70 6.52
C LEU A 12 -5.93 12.82 5.83
N PRO A 13 -6.28 13.17 4.56
CA PRO A 13 -7.21 12.49 3.67
C PRO A 13 -6.68 11.13 3.20
N LEU A 14 -7.59 10.23 2.74
CA LEU A 14 -7.27 8.88 2.26
C LEU A 14 -6.74 8.91 0.81
N ASP A 15 -5.62 9.57 0.59
CA ASP A 15 -5.03 9.89 -0.71
C ASP A 15 -3.97 8.90 -1.20
N THR A 16 -3.57 7.95 -0.34
CA THR A 16 -2.58 6.91 -0.67
C THR A 16 -3.06 5.51 -0.32
N GLY A 17 -2.55 4.50 -1.02
CA GLY A 17 -2.91 3.10 -0.77
C GLY A 17 -2.59 2.63 0.66
N GLY A 18 -1.50 3.12 1.25
CA GLY A 18 -1.16 2.82 2.65
C GLY A 18 -2.17 3.38 3.64
N LYS A 19 -2.60 4.64 3.46
CA LYS A 19 -3.64 5.26 4.30
C LYS A 19 -5.00 4.56 4.14
N LEU A 20 -5.40 4.26 2.89
CA LEU A 20 -6.62 3.50 2.61
C LEU A 20 -6.63 2.15 3.33
N ARG A 21 -5.51 1.42 3.25
CA ARG A 21 -5.37 0.11 3.90
C ARG A 21 -5.46 0.22 5.42
N THR A 22 -4.66 1.10 6.02
CA THR A 22 -4.70 1.34 7.46
C THR A 22 -6.11 1.71 7.92
N TYR A 23 -6.75 2.69 7.27
CA TYR A 23 -8.07 3.17 7.64
C TYR A 23 -9.14 2.07 7.61
N ASN A 24 -9.20 1.32 6.52
CA ASN A 24 -10.22 0.28 6.38
C ASN A 24 -10.00 -0.88 7.36
N ILE A 25 -8.76 -1.28 7.63
CA ILE A 25 -8.47 -2.29 8.66
C ILE A 25 -8.86 -1.75 10.05
N LEU A 26 -8.49 -0.52 10.40
CA LEU A 26 -8.88 0.09 11.69
C LEU A 26 -10.40 0.13 11.86
N ARG A 27 -11.17 0.49 10.82
CA ARG A 27 -12.64 0.46 10.83
C ARG A 27 -13.19 -0.94 11.11
N GLN A 28 -12.59 -1.99 10.56
CA GLN A 28 -13.01 -3.37 10.83
C GLN A 28 -12.65 -3.81 12.27
N LEU A 29 -11.51 -3.37 12.77
CA LEU A 29 -11.10 -3.69 14.15
C LEU A 29 -11.96 -2.96 15.20
N ASP A 30 -12.27 -1.68 14.97
CA ASP A 30 -13.06 -0.83 15.87
C ASP A 30 -14.49 -1.37 16.09
N SER A 31 -15.05 -2.08 15.11
CA SER A 31 -16.39 -2.65 15.19
C SER A 31 -16.54 -3.80 16.21
N GLY A 32 -15.43 -4.43 16.64
CA GLY A 32 -15.48 -5.62 17.51
C GLY A 32 -14.41 -5.67 18.60
N HIS A 33 -13.55 -4.65 18.72
CA HIS A 33 -12.43 -4.64 19.64
C HIS A 33 -12.24 -3.26 20.29
N GLU A 34 -11.56 -3.23 21.44
CA GLU A 34 -11.13 -1.98 22.06
C GLU A 34 -9.86 -1.50 21.36
N LEU A 35 -10.02 -0.51 20.47
CA LEU A 35 -8.95 0.01 19.63
C LEU A 35 -8.42 1.34 20.19
N THR A 36 -7.11 1.43 20.40
CA THR A 36 -6.41 2.71 20.59
C THR A 36 -5.51 2.96 19.39
N TYR A 37 -5.88 3.93 18.57
CA TYR A 37 -5.08 4.35 17.43
C TYR A 37 -4.21 5.56 17.80
N LEU A 38 -2.90 5.36 17.91
CA LEU A 38 -1.92 6.42 18.12
C LEU A 38 -1.39 6.91 16.78
N SER A 39 -1.91 8.04 16.32
CA SER A 39 -1.39 8.82 15.19
C SER A 39 -0.45 9.90 15.67
N TYR A 40 0.69 10.10 15.01
CA TYR A 40 1.58 11.20 15.36
C TYR A 40 2.14 11.86 14.10
N TYR A 41 2.21 13.19 14.11
CA TYR A 41 2.61 13.96 12.94
C TYR A 41 3.42 15.20 13.35
N GLY A 42 4.26 15.70 12.43
CA GLY A 42 5.03 16.92 12.60
C GLY A 42 4.47 18.07 11.75
N GLY A 43 5.23 19.16 11.69
CA GLY A 43 4.86 20.37 10.96
C GLY A 43 3.92 21.28 11.75
N ALA A 44 3.12 22.07 11.04
CA ALA A 44 2.11 22.92 11.68
C ALA A 44 1.03 22.06 12.35
N ARG A 45 0.60 22.47 13.54
CA ARG A 45 -0.50 21.80 14.24
C ARG A 45 -1.79 21.96 13.43
N ASP A 46 -2.53 20.87 13.29
CA ASP A 46 -3.75 20.80 12.52
C ASP A 46 -4.91 20.31 13.40
N GLU A 47 -5.53 21.27 14.08
CA GLU A 47 -6.63 21.00 14.99
C GLU A 47 -7.88 20.47 14.28
N GLN A 48 -8.07 20.82 13.00
CA GLN A 48 -9.18 20.27 12.22
C GLN A 48 -8.96 18.77 11.97
N TYR A 49 -7.76 18.38 11.56
CA TYR A 49 -7.42 16.96 11.44
C TYR A 49 -7.57 16.19 12.75
N GLU A 50 -7.15 16.82 13.90
CA GLU A 50 -7.26 16.19 15.21
C GLU A 50 -8.73 15.91 15.59
N ARG A 51 -9.67 16.79 15.21
CA ARG A 51 -11.11 16.57 15.38
C ARG A 51 -11.64 15.53 14.39
N ASP A 52 -11.38 15.71 13.10
CA ASP A 52 -11.91 14.85 12.03
C ASP A 52 -11.51 13.39 12.24
N ILE A 53 -10.29 13.12 12.68
CA ILE A 53 -9.84 11.75 12.86
C ILE A 53 -10.53 11.05 14.02
N VAL A 54 -10.88 11.77 15.09
CA VAL A 54 -11.64 11.21 16.22
C VAL A 54 -13.09 10.92 15.81
N ASP A 55 -13.70 11.75 14.98
CA ASP A 55 -15.05 11.51 14.46
C ASP A 55 -15.09 10.25 13.57
N HIS A 56 -14.00 9.96 12.85
CA HIS A 56 -13.91 8.76 12.02
C HIS A 56 -13.50 7.50 12.78
N LEU A 57 -12.67 7.66 13.81
CA LEU A 57 -12.10 6.60 14.66
C LEU A 57 -12.04 7.08 16.12
N PRO A 58 -13.10 6.83 16.91
CA PRO A 58 -13.22 7.39 18.27
C PRO A 58 -12.08 7.04 19.24
N GLY A 59 -11.44 5.86 19.05
CA GLY A 59 -10.27 5.44 19.85
C GLY A 59 -8.94 6.11 19.45
N THR A 60 -8.97 7.21 18.68
CA THR A 60 -7.74 7.87 18.21
C THR A 60 -7.14 8.80 19.27
N LEU A 61 -5.84 8.64 19.49
CA LEU A 61 -4.97 9.63 20.13
C LEU A 61 -4.06 10.25 19.07
N SER A 62 -4.29 11.51 18.73
CA SER A 62 -3.45 12.26 17.79
C SER A 62 -2.39 13.05 18.56
N MET A 63 -1.10 12.81 18.25
CA MET A 63 0.02 13.52 18.87
C MET A 63 0.72 14.42 17.86
N HIS A 64 0.68 15.72 18.06
CA HIS A 64 1.54 16.66 17.36
C HIS A 64 2.96 16.60 17.93
N THR A 65 3.95 16.42 17.07
CA THR A 65 5.36 16.27 17.45
C THR A 65 6.21 17.39 16.87
N ALA A 66 7.34 17.68 17.50
CA ALA A 66 8.30 18.69 17.03
C ALA A 66 9.09 18.25 15.76
N ALA A 67 8.66 17.17 15.07
CA ALA A 67 9.28 16.80 13.81
C ALA A 67 9.03 17.91 12.78
N PRO A 68 10.07 18.45 12.15
CA PRO A 68 9.92 19.60 11.28
C PRO A 68 9.10 19.23 10.04
N ASP A 69 8.12 20.08 9.71
CA ASP A 69 7.56 20.14 8.35
C ASP A 69 8.56 20.94 7.53
N THR A 70 9.50 20.24 6.95
CA THR A 70 10.74 20.87 6.55
C THR A 70 10.64 21.44 5.15
N THR A 71 11.00 22.71 5.01
CA THR A 71 11.46 23.26 3.74
C THR A 71 12.52 22.32 3.12
N PRO A 72 12.72 22.34 1.81
CA PRO A 72 13.77 21.50 1.18
C PRO A 72 15.15 21.66 1.83
N VAL A 73 15.50 22.87 2.29
CA VAL A 73 16.76 23.17 2.97
C VAL A 73 16.84 22.54 4.36
N GLU A 74 15.79 22.70 5.17
CA GLU A 74 15.73 22.11 6.51
C GLU A 74 15.76 20.58 6.43
N ARG A 75 15.08 20.00 5.45
CA ARG A 75 15.10 18.56 5.18
C ARG A 75 16.50 18.05 4.85
N TYR A 76 17.25 18.82 4.06
CA TYR A 76 18.63 18.50 3.73
C TYR A 76 19.54 18.58 4.97
N LEU A 77 19.38 19.61 5.79
CA LEU A 77 20.14 19.77 7.05
C LEU A 77 19.80 18.67 8.05
N ASP A 78 18.51 18.30 8.20
CA ASP A 78 18.10 17.16 9.07
C ASP A 78 18.66 15.83 8.55
N TYR A 79 18.69 15.63 7.22
CA TYR A 79 19.35 14.48 6.61
C TYR A 79 20.84 14.41 6.98
N LEU A 80 21.59 15.50 6.80
CA LEU A 80 23.02 15.54 7.15
C LEU A 80 23.26 15.31 8.64
N ARG A 81 22.45 15.89 9.50
CA ARG A 81 22.53 15.69 10.96
C ARG A 81 22.32 14.21 11.35
N ARG A 82 21.44 13.50 10.65
CA ARG A 82 21.14 12.08 10.91
C ARG A 82 21.99 11.11 10.09
N LEU A 83 22.82 11.61 9.20
CA LEU A 83 23.69 10.77 8.35
C LEU A 83 24.60 9.80 9.17
N PRO A 84 25.18 10.16 10.32
CA PRO A 84 25.97 9.24 11.15
C PRO A 84 25.15 8.15 11.82
N SER A 85 23.80 8.28 11.87
CA SER A 85 22.93 7.26 12.47
C SER A 85 23.00 5.95 11.70
N ARG A 86 22.96 4.82 12.44
CA ARG A 86 22.82 3.48 11.86
C ARG A 86 21.43 3.25 11.27
N ALA A 87 20.42 3.97 11.76
CA ALA A 87 19.06 3.90 11.22
C ALA A 87 18.97 4.71 9.93
N PRO A 88 18.22 4.22 8.91
CA PRO A 88 17.94 4.98 7.69
C PRO A 88 17.20 6.29 8.01
N TYR A 89 17.46 7.34 7.23
CA TYR A 89 16.75 8.61 7.38
C TYR A 89 15.24 8.45 7.16
N ALA A 90 14.88 7.60 6.21
CA ALA A 90 13.48 7.28 5.92
C ALA A 90 12.68 6.81 7.15
N VAL A 91 13.37 6.20 8.13
CA VAL A 91 12.78 5.74 9.40
C VAL A 91 13.04 6.76 10.51
N SER A 92 14.29 7.19 10.69
CA SER A 92 14.71 8.01 11.84
C SER A 92 14.02 9.38 11.90
N LYS A 93 13.63 9.96 10.77
CA LYS A 93 12.85 11.21 10.72
C LYS A 93 11.48 11.13 11.40
N PHE A 94 10.92 9.94 11.56
CA PHE A 94 9.65 9.70 12.24
C PHE A 94 9.80 9.33 13.72
N THR A 95 11.03 9.34 14.25
CA THR A 95 11.25 9.09 15.67
C THR A 95 10.90 10.34 16.48
N ALA A 96 9.98 10.20 17.44
CA ALA A 96 9.56 11.26 18.33
C ALA A 96 9.66 10.80 19.79
N ARG A 97 10.40 11.55 20.61
CA ARG A 97 10.66 11.20 22.01
C ARG A 97 9.37 10.96 22.81
N GLN A 98 8.42 11.88 22.69
CA GLN A 98 7.13 11.78 23.38
C GLN A 98 6.36 10.52 23.00
N VAL A 99 6.32 10.17 21.70
CA VAL A 99 5.67 8.95 21.20
C VAL A 99 6.36 7.71 21.76
N ARG A 100 7.70 7.68 21.72
CA ARG A 100 8.49 6.57 22.22
C ARG A 100 8.27 6.35 23.72
N GLU A 101 8.27 7.42 24.53
CA GLU A 101 8.00 7.35 25.96
C GLU A 101 6.58 6.80 26.23
N THR A 102 5.56 7.33 25.55
CA THR A 102 4.17 6.88 25.70
C THR A 102 4.00 5.40 25.32
N VAL A 103 4.50 5.00 24.14
CA VAL A 103 4.41 3.62 23.68
C VAL A 103 5.18 2.67 24.59
N SER A 104 6.37 3.08 25.06
CA SER A 104 7.18 2.27 25.97
C SER A 104 6.50 2.07 27.32
N ASP A 105 5.87 3.10 27.86
CA ASP A 105 5.12 3.02 29.13
C ASP A 105 3.90 2.10 28.99
N TRP A 106 3.16 2.22 27.91
CA TRP A 106 1.98 1.40 27.67
C TRP A 106 2.35 -0.08 27.45
N ILE A 107 3.41 -0.37 26.72
CA ILE A 107 3.91 -1.73 26.51
C ILE A 107 4.41 -2.34 27.82
N ARG A 108 5.15 -1.56 28.64
CA ARG A 108 5.66 -2.01 29.94
C ARG A 108 4.51 -2.30 30.93
N GLN A 109 3.48 -1.48 30.93
CA GLN A 109 2.30 -1.64 31.76
C GLN A 109 1.32 -2.72 31.25
N GLN A 110 1.64 -3.36 30.11
CA GLN A 110 0.78 -4.38 29.45
C GLN A 110 -0.69 -3.94 29.35
N LYS A 111 -0.92 -2.68 28.95
CA LYS A 111 -2.27 -2.12 28.81
C LYS A 111 -3.09 -2.75 27.68
N PHE A 112 -2.41 -3.39 26.72
CA PHE A 112 -3.00 -3.94 25.52
C PHE A 112 -2.68 -5.43 25.39
N ASP A 113 -3.58 -6.18 24.77
CA ASP A 113 -3.37 -7.58 24.43
C ASP A 113 -2.35 -7.72 23.29
N VAL A 114 -2.36 -6.76 22.36
CA VAL A 114 -1.46 -6.73 21.20
C VAL A 114 -1.19 -5.31 20.74
N ALA A 115 0.02 -5.06 20.23
CA ALA A 115 0.41 -3.79 19.63
C ALA A 115 0.78 -3.97 18.15
N VAL A 116 0.35 -3.06 17.29
CA VAL A 116 0.65 -3.02 15.86
C VAL A 116 1.55 -1.82 15.55
N CYS A 117 2.73 -2.10 15.04
CA CYS A 117 3.64 -1.13 14.46
C CYS A 117 3.30 -0.98 12.97
N ASP A 118 2.57 0.07 12.62
CA ASP A 118 2.15 0.31 11.24
C ASP A 118 3.24 1.07 10.48
N PHE A 119 3.80 0.44 9.47
CA PHE A 119 5.03 0.77 8.75
C PHE A 119 6.34 0.62 9.58
N LEU A 120 7.39 0.22 8.90
CA LEU A 120 8.75 0.15 9.48
C LEU A 120 9.21 1.50 10.08
N SER A 121 8.70 2.61 9.55
CA SER A 121 9.00 3.96 10.02
C SER A 121 8.53 4.26 11.45
N SER A 122 7.58 3.49 12.00
CA SER A 122 7.17 3.57 13.40
C SER A 122 8.07 2.77 14.35
N ALA A 123 8.89 1.86 13.84
CA ALA A 123 9.58 0.85 14.65
C ALA A 123 10.48 1.45 15.74
N LEU A 124 11.14 2.59 15.48
CA LEU A 124 12.01 3.25 16.46
C LEU A 124 11.26 3.90 17.65
N ASN A 125 9.94 4.02 17.57
CA ASN A 125 9.11 4.49 18.68
C ASN A 125 8.63 3.35 19.60
N PHE A 126 8.89 2.10 19.24
CA PHE A 126 8.70 0.94 20.11
C PHE A 126 9.95 0.67 20.94
N PRO A 127 9.81 0.20 22.22
CA PRO A 127 10.96 -0.14 23.05
C PRO A 127 11.72 -1.34 22.47
N ASP A 128 12.99 -1.47 22.85
CA ASP A 128 13.83 -2.57 22.37
C ASP A 128 13.32 -3.94 22.86
N HIS A 129 12.80 -4.00 24.07
CA HIS A 129 12.11 -5.17 24.62
C HIS A 129 10.60 -5.00 24.54
N LEU A 130 9.92 -5.92 23.84
CA LEU A 130 8.48 -5.89 23.61
C LEU A 130 7.79 -6.84 24.62
N ALA A 131 7.40 -6.30 25.77
CA ALA A 131 6.69 -7.06 26.80
C ALA A 131 5.23 -7.39 26.41
N THR A 132 4.64 -6.64 25.48
CA THR A 132 3.33 -6.89 24.89
C THR A 132 3.50 -7.60 23.54
N PRO A 133 2.69 -8.62 23.21
CA PRO A 133 2.64 -9.19 21.87
C PRO A 133 2.57 -8.10 20.80
N SER A 134 3.46 -8.13 19.82
CA SER A 134 3.58 -7.00 18.88
C SER A 134 3.80 -7.49 17.45
N ALA A 135 3.03 -6.95 16.52
CA ALA A 135 3.14 -7.20 15.09
C ALA A 135 3.72 -6.00 14.35
N LEU A 136 4.62 -6.24 13.40
CA LEU A 136 5.10 -5.25 12.45
C LEU A 136 4.29 -5.37 11.16
N PHE A 137 3.49 -4.37 10.83
CA PHE A 137 2.71 -4.33 9.60
C PHE A 137 3.48 -3.59 8.51
N GLN A 138 4.04 -4.34 7.58
CA GLN A 138 4.87 -3.85 6.47
C GLN A 138 4.03 -3.67 5.21
N HIS A 139 3.93 -2.43 4.73
CA HIS A 139 3.25 -2.10 3.47
C HIS A 139 4.12 -2.28 2.23
N ASN A 140 5.42 -2.35 2.43
CA ASN A 140 6.44 -2.62 1.43
C ASN A 140 7.63 -3.31 2.09
N VAL A 141 8.44 -4.01 1.33
CA VAL A 141 9.78 -4.40 1.75
C VAL A 141 10.71 -3.23 1.44
N GLU A 142 11.07 -2.46 2.46
CA GLU A 142 11.81 -1.21 2.31
C GLU A 142 13.19 -1.43 1.66
N THR A 143 13.85 -2.53 1.97
CA THR A 143 15.12 -2.90 1.34
C THR A 143 14.97 -3.05 -0.18
N VAL A 144 13.89 -3.69 -0.66
CA VAL A 144 13.61 -3.83 -2.09
C VAL A 144 13.33 -2.47 -2.72
N LEU A 145 12.54 -1.63 -2.03
CA LEU A 145 12.19 -0.29 -2.50
C LEU A 145 13.44 0.59 -2.67
N TRP A 146 14.32 0.62 -1.67
CA TRP A 146 15.55 1.42 -1.71
C TRP A 146 16.56 0.88 -2.69
N LYS A 147 16.63 -0.45 -2.90
CA LYS A 147 17.43 -1.06 -3.97
C LYS A 147 16.99 -0.56 -5.34
N ARG A 148 15.69 -0.67 -5.65
CA ARG A 148 15.12 -0.18 -6.92
C ARG A 148 15.42 1.32 -7.12
N LYS A 149 15.26 2.15 -6.09
CA LYS A 149 15.62 3.58 -6.17
C LYS A 149 17.10 3.80 -6.45
N ALA A 150 18.00 3.07 -5.79
CA ALA A 150 19.44 3.18 -6.00
C ALA A 150 19.87 2.77 -7.42
N GLU A 151 19.14 1.83 -8.06
CA GLU A 151 19.42 1.33 -9.40
C GLU A 151 18.86 2.25 -10.50
N PHE A 152 17.65 2.77 -10.33
CA PHE A 152 16.91 3.47 -11.40
C PHE A 152 16.89 5.00 -11.25
N GLU A 153 17.42 5.59 -10.16
CA GLU A 153 17.46 7.03 -9.97
C GLU A 153 18.42 7.69 -10.99
N VAL A 154 17.90 8.68 -11.72
CA VAL A 154 18.64 9.36 -12.78
C VAL A 154 19.57 10.43 -12.25
N LYS A 155 19.12 11.20 -11.23
CA LYS A 155 19.90 12.29 -10.65
C LYS A 155 21.01 11.74 -9.78
N THR A 156 22.25 12.13 -10.04
CA THR A 156 23.45 11.62 -9.39
C THR A 156 23.41 11.75 -7.86
N VAL A 157 22.97 12.90 -7.35
CA VAL A 157 22.89 13.16 -5.90
C VAL A 157 21.82 12.27 -5.25
N ASP A 158 20.62 12.21 -5.84
CA ASP A 158 19.51 11.41 -5.33
C ASP A 158 19.86 9.91 -5.37
N ARG A 159 20.59 9.47 -6.40
CA ARG A 159 21.11 8.12 -6.52
C ARG A 159 22.13 7.79 -5.42
N LEU A 160 23.02 8.72 -5.09
CA LEU A 160 24.00 8.55 -4.00
C LEU A 160 23.27 8.44 -2.65
N VAL A 161 22.30 9.32 -2.37
CA VAL A 161 21.45 9.26 -1.19
C VAL A 161 20.73 7.90 -1.13
N SER A 162 20.14 7.46 -2.24
CA SER A 162 19.43 6.18 -2.31
C SER A 162 20.34 4.98 -2.04
N LYS A 163 21.62 5.02 -2.49
CA LYS A 163 22.61 3.98 -2.17
C LYS A 163 22.99 3.95 -0.69
N ILE A 164 23.13 5.11 -0.06
CA ILE A 164 23.42 5.21 1.38
C ILE A 164 22.24 4.67 2.19
N GLU A 165 21.02 5.10 1.86
CA GLU A 165 19.82 4.62 2.52
C GLU A 165 19.61 3.11 2.32
N TYR A 166 19.85 2.59 1.13
CA TYR A 166 19.82 1.15 0.86
C TYR A 166 20.83 0.37 1.73
N ALA A 167 22.09 0.85 1.81
CA ALA A 167 23.13 0.19 2.62
C ALA A 167 22.78 0.15 4.11
N LYS A 168 22.08 1.19 4.62
CA LYS A 168 21.57 1.20 5.99
C LYS A 168 20.35 0.28 6.14
N MET A 169 19.43 0.30 5.16
CA MET A 169 18.18 -0.47 5.21
C MET A 169 18.42 -1.97 5.20
N VAL A 170 19.39 -2.46 4.42
CA VAL A 170 19.81 -3.88 4.38
C VAL A 170 20.16 -4.45 5.77
N ARG A 171 20.64 -3.60 6.68
CA ARG A 171 20.97 -4.01 8.07
C ARG A 171 19.82 -3.72 9.03
N PHE A 172 19.12 -2.62 8.81
CA PHE A 172 18.09 -2.12 9.72
C PHE A 172 16.80 -2.94 9.64
N GLU A 173 16.25 -3.12 8.44
CA GLU A 173 14.95 -3.80 8.26
C GLU A 173 14.96 -5.24 8.80
N PRO A 174 15.94 -6.11 8.48
CA PRO A 174 15.97 -7.45 9.05
C PRO A 174 16.09 -7.46 10.59
N ALA A 175 16.79 -6.49 11.20
CA ALA A 175 16.88 -6.38 12.64
C ALA A 175 15.52 -6.04 13.26
N GLN A 176 14.75 -5.13 12.64
CA GLN A 176 13.42 -4.80 13.11
C GLN A 176 12.43 -5.95 12.89
N VAL A 177 12.43 -6.59 11.71
CA VAL A 177 11.59 -7.74 11.39
C VAL A 177 11.75 -8.84 12.43
N ARG A 178 12.98 -9.12 12.89
CA ARG A 178 13.26 -10.13 13.94
C ARG A 178 12.88 -9.69 15.36
N ARG A 179 12.79 -8.39 15.62
CA ARG A 179 12.45 -7.83 16.94
C ARG A 179 10.97 -8.01 17.29
N PHE A 180 10.08 -7.88 16.29
CA PHE A 180 8.65 -8.06 16.50
C PHE A 180 8.28 -9.55 16.60
N HIS A 181 7.24 -9.86 17.36
CA HIS A 181 6.77 -11.25 17.54
C HIS A 181 6.20 -11.82 16.24
N HIS A 182 5.59 -10.97 15.42
CA HIS A 182 5.01 -11.35 14.13
C HIS A 182 5.17 -10.23 13.10
N VAL A 183 5.22 -10.60 11.83
CA VAL A 183 5.29 -9.65 10.71
C VAL A 183 4.09 -9.87 9.81
N ILE A 184 3.48 -8.79 9.37
CA ILE A 184 2.35 -8.82 8.45
C ILE A 184 2.81 -8.21 7.14
N ALA A 185 2.88 -9.03 6.10
CA ALA A 185 3.14 -8.64 4.72
C ALA A 185 1.85 -8.32 3.98
N VAL A 186 1.90 -7.56 2.90
CA VAL A 186 0.72 -7.21 2.10
C VAL A 186 0.57 -8.04 0.82
N SER A 187 1.54 -8.88 0.52
CA SER A 187 1.50 -9.81 -0.60
C SER A 187 2.39 -11.03 -0.35
N GLU A 188 2.14 -12.09 -1.09
CA GLU A 188 3.00 -13.29 -1.03
C GLU A 188 4.43 -12.98 -1.53
N ALA A 189 4.57 -12.09 -2.51
CA ALA A 189 5.87 -11.62 -2.98
C ALA A 189 6.66 -10.89 -1.86
N ASP A 190 5.98 -10.04 -1.07
CA ASP A 190 6.61 -9.38 0.09
C ASP A 190 6.97 -10.39 1.18
N ARG A 191 6.11 -11.38 1.46
CA ARG A 191 6.39 -12.47 2.39
C ARG A 191 7.64 -13.23 1.95
N GLN A 192 7.74 -13.58 0.68
CA GLN A 192 8.88 -14.28 0.13
C GLN A 192 10.16 -13.43 0.21
N ALA A 193 10.08 -12.14 -0.09
CA ALA A 193 11.23 -11.23 0.04
C ALA A 193 11.72 -11.09 1.49
N MET A 194 10.82 -11.17 2.48
CA MET A 194 11.15 -11.11 3.90
C MET A 194 11.53 -12.48 4.50
N SER A 195 11.29 -13.61 3.82
CA SER A 195 11.60 -14.95 4.32
C SER A 195 13.10 -15.19 4.57
N GLY A 196 13.97 -14.40 3.93
CA GLY A 196 15.40 -14.36 4.22
C GLY A 196 15.78 -13.54 5.47
N MET A 197 14.84 -12.81 6.06
CA MET A 197 15.07 -11.95 7.22
C MET A 197 14.65 -12.61 8.54
N VAL A 198 13.58 -13.39 8.52
CA VAL A 198 13.00 -14.09 9.69
C VAL A 198 12.37 -15.40 9.23
N ASP A 199 12.16 -16.32 10.16
CA ASP A 199 11.46 -17.58 9.88
C ASP A 199 10.09 -17.31 9.24
N PRO A 200 9.77 -17.93 8.08
CA PRO A 200 8.50 -17.72 7.37
C PRO A 200 7.24 -17.99 8.22
N SER A 201 7.32 -18.81 9.27
CA SER A 201 6.21 -19.05 10.20
C SER A 201 5.82 -17.81 11.01
N HIS A 202 6.70 -16.80 11.10
CA HIS A 202 6.45 -15.52 11.75
C HIS A 202 5.93 -14.45 10.78
N ILE A 203 5.67 -14.80 9.52
CA ILE A 203 5.17 -13.86 8.51
C ILE A 203 3.81 -14.32 8.01
N SER A 204 2.79 -13.51 8.24
CA SER A 204 1.46 -13.70 7.63
C SER A 204 1.23 -12.69 6.51
N VAL A 205 0.39 -13.07 5.54
CA VAL A 205 -0.03 -12.17 4.47
C VAL A 205 -1.44 -11.67 4.75
N VAL A 206 -1.60 -10.35 4.78
CA VAL A 206 -2.89 -9.67 4.79
C VAL A 206 -2.94 -8.74 3.59
N PRO A 207 -3.59 -9.15 2.50
CA PRO A 207 -3.62 -8.37 1.27
C PRO A 207 -4.42 -7.09 1.41
N THR A 208 -4.33 -6.24 0.40
CA THR A 208 -5.16 -5.03 0.32
C THR A 208 -6.58 -5.42 -0.05
N GLY A 209 -7.55 -4.80 0.60
CA GLY A 209 -8.95 -4.98 0.30
C GLY A 209 -9.51 -3.97 -0.70
N VAL A 210 -10.77 -4.18 -1.05
CA VAL A 210 -11.62 -3.29 -1.83
C VAL A 210 -12.98 -3.16 -1.14
N ASP A 211 -13.64 -2.03 -1.30
CA ASP A 211 -14.96 -1.77 -0.74
C ASP A 211 -16.05 -2.20 -1.71
N LEU A 212 -16.60 -3.40 -1.53
CA LEU A 212 -17.64 -3.95 -2.39
C LEU A 212 -18.96 -3.18 -2.31
N SER A 213 -19.21 -2.44 -1.22
CA SER A 213 -20.41 -1.60 -1.12
C SER A 213 -20.34 -0.39 -2.04
N LYS A 214 -19.12 0.07 -2.33
CA LYS A 214 -18.84 1.18 -3.25
C LYS A 214 -18.72 0.72 -4.70
N TYR A 215 -18.12 -0.45 -4.92
CA TYR A 215 -17.84 -1.02 -6.25
C TYR A 215 -18.72 -2.25 -6.47
N GLU A 216 -19.97 -2.02 -6.85
CA GLU A 216 -20.95 -3.08 -7.06
C GLU A 216 -20.94 -3.56 -8.52
N TYR A 217 -20.87 -4.88 -8.70
CA TYR A 217 -21.03 -5.54 -9.99
C TYR A 217 -22.50 -5.80 -10.29
N ASP A 218 -23.00 -5.25 -11.39
CA ASP A 218 -24.30 -5.57 -11.95
C ASP A 218 -24.12 -6.29 -13.30
N PRO A 219 -24.45 -7.58 -13.38
CA PRO A 219 -24.30 -8.37 -14.61
C PRO A 219 -25.28 -7.98 -15.71
N GLN A 220 -26.29 -7.15 -15.43
CA GLN A 220 -27.27 -6.69 -16.41
C GLN A 220 -26.85 -5.40 -17.13
N VAL A 221 -25.84 -4.70 -16.60
CA VAL A 221 -25.33 -3.47 -17.20
C VAL A 221 -24.39 -3.81 -18.36
N GLU A 222 -24.84 -3.48 -19.57
CA GLU A 222 -23.98 -3.56 -20.76
C GLU A 222 -23.36 -2.20 -21.07
N PRO A 223 -22.10 -2.18 -21.52
CA PRO A 223 -21.46 -0.95 -21.97
C PRO A 223 -22.17 -0.40 -23.21
N ASN A 224 -22.54 0.88 -23.19
CA ASN A 224 -23.21 1.55 -24.30
C ASN A 224 -22.29 1.79 -25.51
N CYS A 225 -21.01 1.74 -25.34
CA CYS A 225 -19.99 1.95 -26.37
C CYS A 225 -18.70 1.19 -26.04
N PRO A 226 -17.80 0.96 -27.01
CA PRO A 226 -16.50 0.31 -26.78
C PRO A 226 -15.55 1.25 -26.02
N LEU A 227 -15.89 1.54 -24.75
CA LEU A 227 -15.13 2.42 -23.88
C LEU A 227 -14.07 1.63 -23.11
N VAL A 228 -12.82 2.05 -23.27
CA VAL A 228 -11.68 1.56 -22.48
C VAL A 228 -11.36 2.62 -21.42
N VAL A 229 -11.18 2.21 -20.16
CA VAL A 229 -10.95 3.13 -19.05
C VAL A 229 -9.66 2.78 -18.31
N TYR A 230 -8.92 3.80 -17.92
CA TYR A 230 -7.82 3.77 -16.96
C TYR A 230 -8.10 4.72 -15.81
N THR A 231 -7.78 4.32 -14.57
CA THR A 231 -7.91 5.19 -13.39
C THR A 231 -6.56 5.37 -12.68
N GLY A 232 -6.30 6.57 -12.16
CA GLY A 232 -5.08 6.81 -11.34
C GLY A 232 -4.79 8.28 -11.09
N SER A 233 -3.91 8.55 -10.15
CA SER A 233 -3.39 9.90 -9.89
C SER A 233 -2.44 10.28 -11.02
N MET A 234 -2.75 11.33 -11.79
CA MET A 234 -2.02 11.69 -13.02
C MET A 234 -0.85 12.65 -12.77
N ASP A 235 -0.48 12.84 -11.52
CA ASP A 235 0.75 13.48 -11.03
C ASP A 235 1.86 12.45 -10.69
N TRP A 236 1.54 11.15 -10.68
CA TRP A 236 2.49 10.08 -10.39
C TRP A 236 3.15 9.55 -11.67
N GLU A 237 4.49 9.56 -11.71
CA GLU A 237 5.26 9.21 -12.92
C GLU A 237 4.92 7.84 -13.51
N ALA A 238 4.69 6.82 -12.67
CA ALA A 238 4.30 5.48 -13.15
C ALA A 238 2.96 5.49 -13.91
N ASN A 239 2.02 6.31 -13.49
CA ASN A 239 0.73 6.45 -14.17
C ASN A 239 0.87 7.27 -15.46
N ILE A 240 1.69 8.33 -15.42
CA ILE A 240 2.00 9.18 -16.60
C ILE A 240 2.65 8.32 -17.68
N ASP A 241 3.72 7.59 -17.32
CA ASP A 241 4.43 6.68 -18.25
C ASP A 241 3.47 5.61 -18.81
N GLY A 242 2.64 5.01 -17.96
CA GLY A 242 1.70 3.98 -18.40
C GLY A 242 0.67 4.46 -19.42
N VAL A 243 0.07 5.64 -19.21
CA VAL A 243 -0.90 6.18 -20.19
C VAL A 243 -0.24 6.71 -21.45
N GLU A 244 0.97 7.27 -21.38
CA GLU A 244 1.76 7.64 -22.56
C GLU A 244 2.12 6.41 -23.40
N PHE A 245 2.62 5.36 -22.76
CA PHE A 245 2.91 4.08 -23.41
C PHE A 245 1.66 3.50 -24.07
N PHE A 246 0.54 3.49 -23.36
CA PHE A 246 -0.74 3.01 -23.89
C PHE A 246 -1.16 3.78 -25.13
N CYS A 247 -1.19 5.11 -25.06
CA CYS A 247 -1.61 5.97 -26.18
C CYS A 247 -0.66 5.88 -27.38
N ARG A 248 0.63 5.65 -27.16
CA ARG A 248 1.61 5.59 -28.25
C ARG A 248 1.69 4.24 -28.91
N GLU A 249 1.73 3.15 -28.15
CA GLU A 249 2.07 1.83 -28.65
C GLU A 249 0.84 0.91 -28.80
N ILE A 250 -0.17 1.05 -27.92
CA ILE A 250 -1.31 0.13 -27.83
C ILE A 250 -2.55 0.70 -28.53
N TRP A 251 -2.95 1.92 -28.18
CA TRP A 251 -4.19 2.53 -28.62
C TRP A 251 -4.35 2.64 -30.14
N PRO A 252 -3.32 2.98 -30.94
CA PRO A 252 -3.43 3.01 -32.39
C PRO A 252 -3.74 1.62 -33.00
N VAL A 253 -3.30 0.54 -32.35
CA VAL A 253 -3.60 -0.84 -32.81
C VAL A 253 -5.08 -1.15 -32.54
N VAL A 254 -5.60 -0.77 -31.38
CA VAL A 254 -7.02 -0.93 -31.03
C VAL A 254 -7.90 -0.17 -32.01
N LEU A 255 -7.61 1.12 -32.27
CA LEU A 255 -8.40 1.95 -33.18
C LEU A 255 -8.46 1.42 -34.62
N ARG A 256 -7.36 0.83 -35.13
CA ARG A 256 -7.39 0.20 -36.46
C ARG A 256 -8.42 -0.94 -36.56
N LYS A 257 -8.69 -1.65 -35.45
CA LYS A 257 -9.58 -2.82 -35.42
C LYS A 257 -10.98 -2.49 -34.90
N VAL A 258 -11.10 -1.43 -34.09
CA VAL A 258 -12.35 -0.92 -33.50
C VAL A 258 -12.35 0.62 -33.63
N PRO A 259 -12.68 1.17 -34.83
CA PRO A 259 -12.51 2.61 -35.11
C PRO A 259 -13.38 3.54 -34.23
N ASN A 260 -14.48 3.04 -33.69
CA ASN A 260 -15.36 3.77 -32.79
C ASN A 260 -15.02 3.60 -31.31
N ALA A 261 -13.89 2.93 -30.96
CA ALA A 261 -13.45 2.80 -29.58
C ALA A 261 -13.07 4.18 -28.98
N ARG A 262 -13.32 4.33 -27.69
CA ARG A 262 -12.95 5.51 -26.89
C ARG A 262 -12.05 5.07 -25.75
N PHE A 263 -11.06 5.91 -25.43
CA PHE A 263 -10.21 5.72 -24.27
C PHE A 263 -10.42 6.87 -23.30
N ARG A 264 -10.68 6.59 -22.03
CA ARG A 264 -10.87 7.59 -20.98
C ARG A 264 -9.84 7.42 -19.88
N ILE A 265 -9.05 8.46 -19.64
CA ILE A 265 -8.07 8.58 -18.57
C ILE A 265 -8.72 9.34 -17.43
N VAL A 266 -9.02 8.65 -16.33
CA VAL A 266 -9.73 9.20 -15.16
C VAL A 266 -8.76 9.38 -14.00
N GLY A 267 -8.60 10.63 -13.53
CA GLY A 267 -7.79 10.85 -12.35
C GLY A 267 -7.40 12.30 -12.10
N ARG A 268 -7.01 12.52 -10.83
CA ARG A 268 -6.67 13.86 -10.35
C ARG A 268 -5.36 14.38 -10.93
N ASP A 269 -5.25 15.71 -10.93
CA ASP A 269 -4.01 16.47 -11.16
C ASP A 269 -3.26 16.04 -12.44
N PRO A 270 -3.91 16.03 -13.64
CA PRO A 270 -3.25 15.54 -14.83
C PRO A 270 -2.06 16.41 -15.20
N HIS A 271 -0.89 15.76 -15.24
CA HIS A 271 0.36 16.38 -15.68
C HIS A 271 0.21 16.92 -17.12
N PRO A 272 0.92 17.98 -17.52
CA PRO A 272 0.87 18.51 -18.89
C PRO A 272 1.13 17.47 -19.99
N ARG A 273 1.97 16.48 -19.74
CA ARG A 273 2.21 15.33 -20.65
C ARG A 273 0.92 14.53 -20.89
N VAL A 274 0.14 14.26 -19.83
CA VAL A 274 -1.13 13.52 -19.92
C VAL A 274 -2.20 14.35 -20.63
N LYS A 275 -2.30 15.65 -20.32
CA LYS A 275 -3.26 16.56 -21.00
C LYS A 275 -3.07 16.60 -22.51
N LYS A 276 -1.82 16.48 -23.00
CA LYS A 276 -1.48 16.45 -24.43
C LYS A 276 -1.93 15.16 -25.15
N LEU A 277 -2.32 14.10 -24.42
CA LEU A 277 -2.83 12.87 -25.01
C LEU A 277 -4.29 12.98 -25.46
N ALA A 278 -5.00 14.01 -25.02
CA ALA A 278 -6.40 14.25 -25.41
C ALA A 278 -6.53 14.39 -26.92
N SER A 279 -7.52 13.70 -27.49
CA SER A 279 -7.83 13.69 -28.93
C SER A 279 -9.30 13.30 -29.13
N ASP A 280 -9.76 13.18 -30.37
CA ASP A 280 -11.13 12.74 -30.67
C ASP A 280 -11.49 11.38 -30.07
N SER A 281 -10.50 10.50 -29.86
CA SER A 281 -10.69 9.15 -29.31
C SER A 281 -10.15 8.99 -27.88
N VAL A 282 -9.48 10.00 -27.31
CA VAL A 282 -8.87 9.97 -25.96
C VAL A 282 -9.39 11.13 -25.13
N GLU A 283 -10.11 10.81 -24.06
CA GLU A 283 -10.62 11.76 -23.08
C GLU A 283 -9.73 11.77 -21.83
N VAL A 284 -9.39 12.96 -21.32
CA VAL A 284 -8.71 13.17 -20.03
C VAL A 284 -9.65 13.95 -19.12
N THR A 285 -10.22 13.30 -18.11
CA THR A 285 -11.28 13.90 -17.28
C THR A 285 -10.75 14.91 -16.26
N GLY A 286 -9.51 14.76 -15.82
CA GLY A 286 -9.03 15.45 -14.62
C GLY A 286 -9.62 14.85 -13.34
N THR A 287 -9.65 15.68 -12.28
CA THR A 287 -10.18 15.29 -10.97
C THR A 287 -11.69 15.11 -11.05
N VAL A 288 -12.18 13.95 -10.64
CA VAL A 288 -13.60 13.62 -10.59
C VAL A 288 -14.05 13.34 -9.15
N PRO A 289 -15.30 13.60 -8.79
CA PRO A 289 -15.82 13.30 -7.45
C PRO A 289 -15.80 11.80 -7.12
N SER A 290 -15.99 10.94 -8.13
CA SER A 290 -15.97 9.49 -7.98
C SER A 290 -15.53 8.83 -9.30
N ILE A 291 -14.70 7.80 -9.21
CA ILE A 291 -14.31 6.98 -10.36
C ILE A 291 -15.34 5.91 -10.71
N VAL A 292 -16.29 5.62 -9.82
CA VAL A 292 -17.28 4.53 -9.96
C VAL A 292 -18.14 4.67 -11.22
N PRO A 293 -18.73 5.84 -11.54
CA PRO A 293 -19.50 5.97 -12.77
C PRO A 293 -18.67 5.65 -14.03
N HIS A 294 -17.43 6.12 -14.07
CA HIS A 294 -16.54 5.88 -15.21
C HIS A 294 -16.16 4.40 -15.35
N LEU A 295 -15.95 3.69 -14.23
CA LEU A 295 -15.75 2.25 -14.24
C LEU A 295 -17.00 1.51 -14.72
N ARG A 296 -18.19 1.89 -14.25
CA ARG A 296 -19.45 1.25 -14.65
C ARG A 296 -19.70 1.36 -16.16
N GLU A 297 -19.39 2.51 -16.77
CA GLU A 297 -19.50 2.73 -18.20
C GLU A 297 -18.48 1.94 -19.04
N ALA A 298 -17.36 1.53 -18.45
CA ALA A 298 -16.27 0.86 -19.17
C ALA A 298 -16.70 -0.51 -19.73
N ALA A 299 -16.32 -0.80 -20.97
CA ALA A 299 -16.33 -2.13 -21.54
C ALA A 299 -15.07 -2.92 -21.12
N VAL A 300 -13.92 -2.24 -21.07
CA VAL A 300 -12.64 -2.84 -20.68
C VAL A 300 -11.91 -1.87 -19.75
N PHE A 301 -11.37 -2.39 -18.66
CA PHE A 301 -10.47 -1.66 -17.78
C PHE A 301 -9.02 -2.03 -18.10
N VAL A 302 -8.12 -1.05 -18.13
CA VAL A 302 -6.72 -1.29 -18.49
C VAL A 302 -5.75 -0.78 -17.42
N VAL A 303 -4.65 -1.51 -17.20
CA VAL A 303 -3.58 -1.10 -16.27
C VAL A 303 -2.20 -1.33 -16.92
N PRO A 304 -1.80 -0.46 -17.87
CA PRO A 304 -0.60 -0.62 -18.71
C PRO A 304 0.67 -0.09 -18.02
N LEU A 305 0.88 -0.38 -16.74
CA LEU A 305 2.02 0.13 -15.98
C LEU A 305 3.30 -0.64 -16.32
N ARG A 306 4.40 0.07 -16.58
CA ARG A 306 5.73 -0.51 -16.86
C ARG A 306 6.70 -0.33 -15.70
N ILE A 307 6.41 0.62 -14.83
CA ILE A 307 7.23 0.96 -13.65
C ILE A 307 6.34 1.12 -12.43
N GLY A 308 6.93 0.97 -11.26
CA GLY A 308 6.29 1.22 -10.00
C GLY A 308 6.42 0.07 -9.01
N GLY A 309 5.93 0.27 -7.80
CA GLY A 309 5.89 -0.69 -6.69
C GLY A 309 4.59 -0.54 -5.91
N GLY A 310 4.35 -1.48 -5.00
CA GLY A 310 3.17 -1.52 -4.15
C GLY A 310 1.93 -2.12 -4.82
N THR A 311 0.96 -2.52 -4.00
CA THR A 311 -0.26 -3.20 -4.44
C THR A 311 -1.15 -2.28 -5.28
N ARG A 312 -1.61 -2.77 -6.41
CA ARG A 312 -2.44 -2.03 -7.37
C ARG A 312 -3.92 -2.13 -7.03
N ILE A 313 -4.37 -1.42 -6.01
CA ILE A 313 -5.77 -1.42 -5.53
C ILE A 313 -6.76 -1.20 -6.69
N LYS A 314 -6.41 -0.35 -7.66
CA LYS A 314 -7.23 -0.06 -8.84
C LYS A 314 -7.69 -1.29 -9.64
N ILE A 315 -6.88 -2.38 -9.65
CA ILE A 315 -7.30 -3.62 -10.31
C ILE A 315 -8.46 -4.25 -9.54
N TYR A 316 -8.37 -4.33 -8.21
CA TYR A 316 -9.49 -4.84 -7.40
C TYR A 316 -10.73 -3.94 -7.49
N GLU A 317 -10.57 -2.61 -7.63
CA GLU A 317 -11.69 -1.68 -7.88
C GLU A 317 -12.37 -1.97 -9.23
N GLY A 318 -11.58 -2.17 -10.29
CA GLY A 318 -12.10 -2.59 -11.60
C GLY A 318 -12.77 -3.97 -11.54
N MET A 319 -12.16 -4.94 -10.88
CA MET A 319 -12.70 -6.30 -10.70
C MET A 319 -13.99 -6.29 -9.87
N ALA A 320 -14.05 -5.48 -8.81
CA ALA A 320 -15.24 -5.34 -7.96
C ALA A 320 -16.42 -4.73 -8.71
N THR A 321 -16.15 -3.82 -9.65
CA THR A 321 -17.18 -3.31 -10.60
C THR A 321 -17.48 -4.28 -11.75
N GLY A 322 -16.91 -5.49 -11.72
CA GLY A 322 -17.12 -6.51 -12.76
C GLY A 322 -16.51 -6.10 -14.11
N LYS A 323 -15.35 -5.45 -14.13
CA LYS A 323 -14.74 -5.07 -15.41
C LYS A 323 -13.74 -6.09 -15.89
N ALA A 324 -13.89 -6.53 -17.14
CA ALA A 324 -12.87 -7.30 -17.82
C ALA A 324 -11.59 -6.44 -17.89
N THR A 325 -10.52 -6.94 -17.27
CA THR A 325 -9.28 -6.17 -17.05
C THR A 325 -8.14 -6.71 -17.88
N VAL A 326 -7.40 -5.81 -18.55
CA VAL A 326 -6.13 -6.10 -19.21
C VAL A 326 -5.05 -5.30 -18.50
N ALA A 327 -4.00 -5.99 -18.06
CA ALA A 327 -2.89 -5.35 -17.34
C ALA A 327 -1.55 -5.89 -17.81
N THR A 328 -0.48 -5.13 -17.57
CA THR A 328 0.88 -5.67 -17.62
C THR A 328 1.17 -6.51 -16.38
N SER A 329 2.17 -7.37 -16.43
CA SER A 329 2.66 -8.11 -15.26
C SER A 329 3.07 -7.15 -14.13
N VAL A 330 3.71 -6.04 -14.45
CA VAL A 330 4.04 -4.96 -13.49
C VAL A 330 2.77 -4.29 -12.96
N GLY A 331 1.76 -4.11 -13.80
CA GLY A 331 0.46 -3.54 -13.42
C GLY A 331 -0.31 -4.39 -12.41
N ALA A 332 -0.11 -5.71 -12.42
CA ALA A 332 -0.75 -6.67 -11.52
C ALA A 332 0.17 -7.18 -10.40
N GLU A 333 1.38 -6.61 -10.26
CA GLU A 333 2.37 -7.04 -9.26
C GLU A 333 1.77 -7.03 -7.84
N GLY A 334 1.94 -8.13 -7.12
CA GLY A 334 1.49 -8.29 -5.74
C GLY A 334 -0.01 -8.60 -5.56
N LEU A 335 -0.74 -8.84 -6.66
CA LEU A 335 -2.13 -9.30 -6.62
C LEU A 335 -2.22 -10.80 -6.85
N ASP A 336 -3.16 -11.45 -6.17
CA ASP A 336 -3.50 -12.85 -6.42
C ASP A 336 -4.58 -12.91 -7.51
N VAL A 337 -4.14 -12.74 -8.75
CA VAL A 337 -4.95 -12.79 -9.97
C VAL A 337 -4.37 -13.80 -10.95
N GLN A 338 -5.20 -14.38 -11.79
CA GLN A 338 -4.78 -15.43 -12.71
C GLN A 338 -5.09 -15.04 -14.16
N HIS A 339 -4.00 -14.92 -14.96
CA HIS A 339 -4.12 -14.75 -16.43
C HIS A 339 -5.02 -15.81 -17.04
N GLY A 340 -5.88 -15.41 -17.97
CA GLY A 340 -6.80 -16.29 -18.67
C GLY A 340 -8.04 -16.71 -17.89
N ARG A 341 -8.12 -16.39 -16.59
CA ARG A 341 -9.29 -16.68 -15.74
C ARG A 341 -10.05 -15.41 -15.34
N ASP A 342 -9.42 -14.52 -14.60
CA ASP A 342 -10.05 -13.33 -14.01
C ASP A 342 -9.38 -12.01 -14.47
N ILE A 343 -8.27 -12.09 -15.18
CA ILE A 343 -7.54 -10.99 -15.78
C ILE A 343 -6.79 -11.46 -17.04
N LEU A 344 -6.55 -10.56 -17.98
CA LEU A 344 -5.58 -10.76 -19.05
C LEU A 344 -4.28 -10.01 -18.73
N LEU A 345 -3.15 -10.73 -18.68
CA LEU A 345 -1.82 -10.17 -18.41
C LEU A 345 -1.00 -10.21 -19.70
N GLU A 346 -0.65 -9.02 -20.21
CA GLU A 346 0.09 -8.90 -21.47
C GLU A 346 1.13 -7.78 -21.34
N ASP A 347 2.40 -8.14 -21.56
CA ASP A 347 3.51 -7.18 -21.52
C ASP A 347 3.90 -6.67 -22.91
N ASP A 348 3.62 -7.46 -23.98
CA ASP A 348 3.79 -7.03 -25.36
C ASP A 348 2.67 -6.07 -25.80
N PRO A 349 2.98 -4.89 -26.37
CA PRO A 349 1.98 -3.91 -26.75
C PRO A 349 0.94 -4.42 -27.76
N LYS A 350 1.35 -5.31 -28.67
CA LYS A 350 0.44 -5.86 -29.69
C LYS A 350 -0.51 -6.88 -29.06
N ALA A 351 0.03 -7.78 -28.21
CA ALA A 351 -0.78 -8.75 -27.47
C ALA A 351 -1.76 -8.03 -26.53
N PHE A 352 -1.33 -6.96 -25.86
CA PHE A 352 -2.19 -6.13 -25.04
C PHE A 352 -3.34 -5.51 -25.84
N ALA A 353 -3.05 -4.96 -27.02
CA ALA A 353 -4.06 -4.42 -27.92
C ALA A 353 -5.03 -5.51 -28.42
N GLU A 354 -4.55 -6.70 -28.79
CA GLU A 354 -5.39 -7.84 -29.21
C GLU A 354 -6.33 -8.29 -28.07
N ALA A 355 -5.84 -8.35 -26.84
CA ALA A 355 -6.67 -8.68 -25.68
C ALA A 355 -7.83 -7.68 -25.54
N ILE A 356 -7.56 -6.38 -25.65
CA ILE A 356 -8.61 -5.34 -25.62
C ILE A 356 -9.59 -5.55 -26.77
N VAL A 357 -9.10 -5.70 -28.00
CA VAL A 357 -9.96 -5.87 -29.19
C VAL A 357 -10.85 -7.09 -29.06
N THR A 358 -10.33 -8.19 -28.53
CA THR A 358 -11.11 -9.41 -28.28
C THR A 358 -12.23 -9.15 -27.29
N LEU A 359 -11.94 -8.52 -26.16
CA LEU A 359 -12.95 -8.19 -25.16
C LEU A 359 -14.00 -7.18 -25.66
N LEU A 360 -13.62 -6.26 -26.54
CA LEU A 360 -14.55 -5.30 -27.15
C LEU A 360 -15.46 -5.96 -28.21
N LYS A 361 -14.98 -6.97 -28.96
CA LYS A 361 -15.70 -7.63 -30.05
C LYS A 361 -16.48 -8.87 -29.64
N ASP A 362 -16.07 -9.52 -28.54
CA ASP A 362 -16.72 -10.72 -28.01
C ASP A 362 -17.37 -10.44 -26.64
N PRO A 363 -18.67 -10.07 -26.60
CA PRO A 363 -19.38 -9.86 -25.35
C PRO A 363 -19.46 -11.11 -24.48
N GLY A 364 -19.49 -12.31 -25.08
CA GLY A 364 -19.53 -13.56 -24.32
C GLY A 364 -18.25 -13.80 -23.56
N MET A 365 -17.09 -13.61 -24.21
CA MET A 365 -15.79 -13.68 -23.56
C MET A 365 -15.66 -12.57 -22.49
N ARG A 366 -16.03 -11.35 -22.80
CA ARG A 366 -15.98 -10.24 -21.85
C ARG A 366 -16.76 -10.56 -20.58
N ARG A 367 -18.02 -11.01 -20.69
CA ARG A 367 -18.86 -11.39 -19.52
C ARG A 367 -18.26 -12.50 -18.68
N ARG A 368 -17.56 -13.45 -19.28
CA ARG A 368 -16.84 -14.49 -18.52
C ARG A 368 -15.77 -13.87 -17.63
N TYR A 369 -14.97 -12.94 -18.16
CA TYR A 369 -13.96 -12.24 -17.37
C TYR A 369 -14.58 -11.32 -16.31
N GLU A 370 -15.66 -10.62 -16.64
CA GLU A 370 -16.40 -9.75 -15.71
C GLU A 370 -16.89 -10.54 -14.48
N ALA A 371 -17.54 -11.68 -14.70
CA ALA A 371 -18.03 -12.55 -13.63
C ALA A 371 -16.88 -13.15 -12.80
N ALA A 372 -15.81 -13.60 -13.46
CA ALA A 372 -14.65 -14.16 -12.77
C ALA A 372 -13.89 -13.09 -11.96
N ALA A 373 -13.74 -11.88 -12.51
CA ALA A 373 -13.14 -10.73 -11.84
C ALA A 373 -13.93 -10.36 -10.57
N ALA A 374 -15.26 -10.22 -10.69
CA ALA A 374 -16.13 -9.93 -9.55
C ALA A 374 -16.07 -11.03 -8.47
N ALA A 375 -16.03 -12.31 -8.87
CA ALA A 375 -15.88 -13.42 -7.94
C ALA A 375 -14.53 -13.39 -7.21
N THR A 376 -13.46 -13.01 -7.89
CA THR A 376 -12.14 -12.83 -7.28
C THR A 376 -12.14 -11.66 -6.31
N ALA A 377 -12.70 -10.49 -6.70
CA ALA A 377 -12.75 -9.30 -5.85
C ALA A 377 -13.49 -9.53 -4.52
N ARG A 378 -14.50 -10.42 -4.47
CA ARG A 378 -15.23 -10.75 -3.23
C ARG A 378 -14.33 -11.30 -2.13
N LYS A 379 -13.24 -11.97 -2.46
CA LYS A 379 -12.27 -12.49 -1.50
C LYS A 379 -11.47 -11.37 -0.81
N TYR A 380 -11.47 -10.19 -1.39
CA TYR A 380 -10.72 -9.01 -0.95
C TYR A 380 -11.62 -7.91 -0.40
N ASP A 381 -12.89 -8.23 -0.06
CA ASP A 381 -13.71 -7.28 0.71
C ASP A 381 -13.04 -6.91 2.03
N TRP A 382 -13.14 -5.63 2.42
CA TRP A 382 -12.50 -5.17 3.66
C TRP A 382 -12.99 -5.93 4.89
N SER A 383 -14.21 -6.47 4.89
CA SER A 383 -14.71 -7.30 5.98
C SER A 383 -13.95 -8.62 6.08
N VAL A 384 -13.64 -9.26 4.95
CA VAL A 384 -12.84 -10.50 4.89
C VAL A 384 -11.39 -10.21 5.29
N ILE A 385 -10.81 -9.11 4.78
CA ILE A 385 -9.45 -8.68 5.11
C ILE A 385 -9.33 -8.36 6.60
N GLY A 386 -10.33 -7.68 7.18
CA GLY A 386 -10.37 -7.38 8.62
C GLY A 386 -10.41 -8.65 9.48
N GLN A 387 -11.23 -9.64 9.10
CA GLN A 387 -11.26 -10.94 9.79
C GLN A 387 -9.92 -11.67 9.71
N THR A 388 -9.28 -11.66 8.54
CA THR A 388 -7.93 -12.22 8.36
C THR A 388 -6.92 -11.52 9.26
N PHE A 389 -6.98 -10.18 9.34
CA PHE A 389 -6.11 -9.40 10.22
C PHE A 389 -6.31 -9.75 11.69
N VAL A 390 -7.56 -9.87 12.13
CA VAL A 390 -7.91 -10.33 13.51
C VAL A 390 -7.31 -11.71 13.79
N GLY A 391 -7.40 -12.64 12.83
CA GLY A 391 -6.78 -13.96 12.94
C GLY A 391 -5.27 -13.87 13.19
N VAL A 392 -4.58 -13.02 12.42
CA VAL A 392 -3.13 -12.81 12.58
C VAL A 392 -2.79 -12.18 13.93
N LEU A 393 -3.60 -11.23 14.44
CA LEU A 393 -3.38 -10.68 15.78
C LEU A 393 -3.54 -11.74 16.89
N ARG A 394 -4.51 -12.65 16.77
CA ARG A 394 -4.66 -13.77 17.71
C ARG A 394 -3.45 -14.70 17.67
N THR A 395 -2.98 -15.08 16.49
CA THR A 395 -1.74 -15.85 16.34
C THR A 395 -0.53 -15.13 16.95
N THR A 396 -0.44 -13.80 16.80
CA THR A 396 0.62 -13.00 17.41
C THR A 396 0.60 -13.09 18.95
N ILE A 397 -0.58 -13.06 19.57
CA ILE A 397 -0.75 -13.20 21.02
C ILE A 397 -0.32 -14.61 21.48
N GLU A 398 -0.80 -15.64 20.79
CA GLU A 398 -0.52 -17.05 21.12
C GLU A 398 0.98 -17.36 21.01
N THR A 399 1.61 -16.96 19.91
CA THR A 399 3.04 -17.24 19.68
C THR A 399 3.96 -16.45 20.58
N ALA A 400 3.59 -15.22 20.99
CA ALA A 400 4.37 -14.44 21.95
C ALA A 400 4.37 -15.08 23.36
N GLY A 401 3.26 -15.72 23.75
CA GLY A 401 3.14 -16.42 25.04
C GLY A 401 4.03 -17.67 25.14
N THR A 402 4.45 -18.24 23.99
CA THR A 402 5.32 -19.43 23.95
C THR A 402 6.83 -19.09 23.92
N LYS A 403 7.20 -17.85 23.57
CA LYS A 403 8.59 -17.38 23.65
C LYS A 403 8.92 -16.97 25.09
N ARG A 404 9.48 -17.90 25.91
CA ARG A 404 10.20 -17.50 27.11
C ARG A 404 11.36 -16.57 26.69
N PRO A 405 11.65 -15.49 27.47
CA PRO A 405 12.86 -14.71 27.26
C PRO A 405 14.06 -15.68 27.32
N PRO A 406 15.09 -15.49 26.47
CA PRO A 406 16.33 -16.25 26.63
C PRO A 406 16.80 -16.02 28.07
N ASP A 407 17.07 -17.10 28.79
CA ASP A 407 17.58 -17.07 30.13
C ASP A 407 18.70 -16.01 30.19
N SER A 408 18.53 -15.05 31.08
CA SER A 408 19.57 -14.07 31.39
C SER A 408 20.86 -14.87 31.64
N MET A 409 21.84 -14.72 30.75
CA MET A 409 23.18 -15.21 31.03
C MET A 409 23.55 -14.65 32.41
N ALA A 410 23.55 -15.52 33.39
CA ALA A 410 24.08 -15.24 34.71
C ALA A 410 25.53 -14.75 34.52
N VAL A 411 25.73 -13.47 34.80
CA VAL A 411 27.08 -12.90 34.89
C VAL A 411 27.78 -13.69 35.97
N PRO A 412 28.86 -14.43 35.68
CA PRO A 412 29.60 -15.11 36.73
C PRO A 412 30.17 -14.03 37.65
N ASP A 413 29.81 -14.15 38.94
CA ASP A 413 30.29 -13.33 40.02
C ASP A 413 31.83 -13.44 40.10
N ARG A 414 32.53 -12.40 39.62
CA ARG A 414 33.99 -12.24 39.79
C ARG A 414 34.27 -11.49 41.07
N THR A 415 33.91 -12.09 42.20
CA THR A 415 34.43 -11.70 43.50
C THR A 415 34.76 -12.95 44.27
N ARG A 416 35.99 -13.48 44.07
CA ARG A 416 36.81 -14.24 45.03
C ARG A 416 38.14 -14.59 44.39
N SER A 417 39.15 -13.83 44.63
CA SER A 417 40.48 -14.11 45.16
C SER A 417 41.44 -12.99 44.79
#